data_388a7532e9f2e430806fa1cc6e5db0d8
#
_entry.id   388a7532e9f2e430806fa1cc6e5db0d8
#
_cell.length_a   1.000
_cell.length_b   1.000
_cell.length_c   1.000
_cell.angle_alpha   90.00
_cell.angle_beta   90.00
_cell.angle_gamma   90.00
#
_symmetry.space_group_name_H-M   'P 1'
#
loop_
_entity.id
_entity.type
_entity.pdbx_description
1 polymer ?
#
loop_
_entity_poly.entity_id
_entity_poly.type
_entity_poly.pdbx_seq_one_letter_code
_entity_poly.pdbx_strand_id
1 'polypeptide(L)'
;MFIKSYALTHPSQPNYLGLFSGSTQGITVDSCPHTFSAQSLESELIGAGKTFVGYSEGLPAVGSTVCASGLYVRKHAPWTDSPRTIAVTISPSPASLTSFAKLPTVAWVIPSLDDDMHDGTIQQADSWPQTHLMAYATWAKNNNSLLIVQWDEDQGTTANYIATIFVGPMVKPGKYSETINHHNILRTIEDMYGLAHLGSSAGAKAITDVWK
;
A
#
# COMPACT_ATOMS: atom_id res chain seq x y z
N MET A 1 -1.56 3.68 16.04
CA MET A 1 -0.84 4.63 15.16
C MET A 1 0.62 4.64 15.56
N PHE A 2 1.52 4.55 14.59
CA PHE A 2 2.96 4.69 14.80
C PHE A 2 3.36 6.17 14.89
N ILE A 3 4.23 6.49 15.85
CA ILE A 3 4.74 7.86 16.07
C ILE A 3 6.18 8.04 15.60
N LYS A 4 6.76 7.02 14.95
CA LYS A 4 8.09 7.03 14.33
C LYS A 4 8.07 6.20 13.06
N SER A 5 7.22 6.60 12.10
CA SER A 5 7.14 5.98 10.78
C SER A 5 7.73 6.91 9.74
N TYR A 6 8.56 6.38 8.86
CA TYR A 6 9.32 7.16 7.89
C TYR A 6 9.21 6.54 6.51
N ALA A 7 9.20 7.38 5.49
CA ALA A 7 9.38 6.95 4.12
C ALA A 7 10.86 6.63 3.83
N LEU A 8 11.13 6.07 2.66
CA LEU A 8 12.51 5.71 2.26
C LEU A 8 13.23 6.89 1.61
N THR A 9 12.53 7.66 0.80
CA THR A 9 13.10 8.72 -0.04
C THR A 9 12.01 9.67 -0.55
N HIS A 10 12.40 10.60 -1.41
CA HIS A 10 11.59 11.41 -2.30
C HIS A 10 12.08 11.20 -3.75
N PRO A 11 11.21 11.30 -4.75
CA PRO A 11 9.75 11.44 -4.72
C PRO A 11 9.00 10.12 -4.49
N SER A 12 7.68 10.09 -4.78
CA SER A 12 6.74 9.01 -4.46
C SER A 12 7.12 7.64 -5.01
N GLN A 13 7.37 7.51 -6.31
CA GLN A 13 7.48 6.21 -7.00
C GLN A 13 8.47 5.22 -6.37
N PRO A 14 9.70 5.60 -6.00
CA PRO A 14 10.62 4.68 -5.33
C PRO A 14 10.11 4.16 -3.98
N ASN A 15 9.26 4.91 -3.25
CA ASN A 15 8.64 4.44 -2.01
C ASN A 15 7.62 3.33 -2.28
N TYR A 16 6.75 3.50 -3.30
CA TYR A 16 5.80 2.46 -3.73
C TYR A 16 6.53 1.18 -4.16
N LEU A 17 7.60 1.30 -4.93
CA LEU A 17 8.43 0.16 -5.34
C LEU A 17 9.12 -0.50 -4.14
N GLY A 18 9.65 0.30 -3.20
CA GLY A 18 10.28 -0.18 -1.97
C GLY A 18 9.32 -0.97 -1.08
N LEU A 19 8.08 -0.49 -0.92
CA LEU A 19 7.03 -1.19 -0.18
C LEU A 19 6.54 -2.46 -0.91
N PHE A 20 6.58 -2.48 -2.24
CA PHE A 20 6.03 -3.57 -3.06
C PHE A 20 7.03 -4.69 -3.37
N SER A 21 8.33 -4.37 -3.47
CA SER A 21 9.37 -5.31 -3.87
C SER A 21 10.62 -5.31 -2.98
N GLY A 22 10.61 -4.53 -1.90
CA GLY A 22 11.78 -4.36 -1.04
C GLY A 22 12.93 -3.59 -1.70
N SER A 23 12.70 -2.96 -2.86
CA SER A 23 13.72 -2.25 -3.63
C SER A 23 13.09 -1.12 -4.44
N THR A 24 13.78 -0.01 -4.58
CA THR A 24 13.38 1.08 -5.48
C THR A 24 13.55 0.72 -6.96
N GLN A 25 14.08 -0.47 -7.27
CA GLN A 25 14.41 -0.93 -8.63
C GLN A 25 15.33 0.03 -9.40
N GLY A 26 16.15 0.82 -8.67
CA GLY A 26 17.02 1.85 -9.26
C GLY A 26 16.29 3.13 -9.66
N ILE A 27 15.00 3.24 -9.37
CA ILE A 27 14.22 4.46 -9.62
C ILE A 27 14.53 5.49 -8.53
N THR A 28 14.77 6.72 -8.95
CA THR A 28 15.11 7.86 -8.09
C THR A 28 14.25 9.10 -8.39
N VAL A 29 13.37 9.00 -9.39
CA VAL A 29 12.46 10.07 -9.83
C VAL A 29 11.13 9.46 -10.24
N ASP A 30 10.08 10.23 -10.26
CA ASP A 30 8.81 9.81 -10.83
C ASP A 30 8.91 9.73 -12.34
N SER A 31 8.70 8.55 -12.89
CA SER A 31 8.82 8.32 -14.33
C SER A 31 7.94 7.15 -14.79
N CYS A 32 7.63 7.12 -16.07
CA CYS A 32 6.76 6.12 -16.69
C CYS A 32 7.00 6.08 -18.20
N PRO A 33 6.94 4.91 -18.87
CA PRO A 33 6.58 3.61 -18.32
C PRO A 33 7.77 2.83 -17.75
N HIS A 34 7.49 1.91 -16.84
CA HIS A 34 8.46 0.91 -16.37
C HIS A 34 7.91 -0.50 -16.50
N THR A 35 8.83 -1.49 -16.53
CA THR A 35 8.50 -2.91 -16.39
C THR A 35 9.67 -3.57 -15.65
N PHE A 36 9.38 -4.18 -14.50
CA PHE A 36 10.37 -4.84 -13.65
C PHE A 36 10.10 -6.34 -13.58
N SER A 37 11.12 -7.14 -13.82
CA SER A 37 11.07 -8.62 -13.69
C SER A 37 11.38 -9.10 -12.28
N ALA A 38 11.67 -8.19 -11.35
CA ALA A 38 11.96 -8.52 -9.96
C ALA A 38 10.74 -9.16 -9.28
N GLN A 39 11.01 -9.99 -8.26
CA GLN A 39 9.95 -10.50 -7.40
C GLN A 39 9.30 -9.35 -6.62
N SER A 40 8.01 -9.50 -6.39
CA SER A 40 7.18 -8.52 -5.70
C SER A 40 6.25 -9.21 -4.70
N LEU A 41 5.65 -8.46 -3.81
CA LEU A 41 4.63 -8.96 -2.88
C LEU A 41 3.51 -9.72 -3.62
N GLU A 42 3.08 -9.20 -4.78
CA GLU A 42 2.09 -9.88 -5.63
C GLU A 42 2.60 -11.26 -6.06
N SER A 43 3.83 -11.34 -6.62
CA SER A 43 4.38 -12.61 -7.14
C SER A 43 4.58 -13.63 -6.03
N GLU A 44 4.99 -13.21 -4.83
CA GLU A 44 5.17 -14.08 -3.67
C GLU A 44 3.81 -14.60 -3.16
N LEU A 45 2.80 -13.73 -3.05
CA LEU A 45 1.44 -14.12 -2.66
C LEU A 45 0.86 -15.16 -3.64
N ILE A 46 0.94 -14.90 -4.94
CA ILE A 46 0.43 -15.81 -5.97
C ILE A 46 1.21 -17.13 -5.94
N GLY A 47 2.55 -17.08 -5.82
CA GLY A 47 3.39 -18.26 -5.67
C GLY A 47 3.04 -19.12 -4.46
N ALA A 48 2.57 -18.50 -3.37
CA ALA A 48 2.10 -19.16 -2.16
C ALA A 48 0.59 -19.57 -2.21
N GLY A 49 -0.04 -19.53 -3.41
CA GLY A 49 -1.45 -19.89 -3.59
C GLY A 49 -2.44 -18.89 -2.97
N LYS A 50 -2.00 -17.67 -2.71
CA LYS A 50 -2.81 -16.56 -2.18
C LYS A 50 -3.23 -15.61 -3.29
N THR A 51 -4.08 -14.65 -2.99
CA THR A 51 -4.62 -13.71 -3.97
C THR A 51 -4.20 -12.28 -3.65
N PHE A 52 -3.91 -11.51 -4.70
CA PHE A 52 -3.59 -10.09 -4.64
C PHE A 52 -4.47 -9.31 -5.62
N VAL A 53 -4.91 -8.12 -5.24
CA VAL A 53 -5.57 -7.17 -6.14
C VAL A 53 -5.12 -5.76 -5.79
N GLY A 54 -4.65 -5.02 -6.80
CA GLY A 54 -4.43 -3.58 -6.74
C GLY A 54 -5.65 -2.81 -7.23
N TYR A 55 -6.14 -1.89 -6.43
CA TYR A 55 -7.23 -0.98 -6.74
C TYR A 55 -6.68 0.43 -6.85
N SER A 56 -6.83 1.07 -7.99
CA SER A 56 -6.49 2.50 -8.17
C SER A 56 -7.70 3.27 -8.62
N GLU A 57 -8.02 4.32 -7.87
CA GLU A 57 -9.08 5.23 -8.25
C GLU A 57 -8.75 5.95 -9.55
N GLY A 58 -9.74 6.11 -10.42
CA GLY A 58 -9.58 6.78 -11.72
C GLY A 58 -8.83 5.98 -12.80
N LEU A 59 -8.38 4.75 -12.52
CA LEU A 59 -7.79 3.90 -13.57
C LEU A 59 -8.83 3.64 -14.66
N PRO A 60 -8.52 3.90 -15.97
CA PRO A 60 -9.54 3.92 -17.01
C PRO A 60 -10.10 2.54 -17.39
N ALA A 61 -9.37 1.47 -17.16
CA ALA A 61 -9.81 0.10 -17.42
C ALA A 61 -8.96 -0.93 -16.64
N VAL A 62 -9.54 -2.10 -16.39
CA VAL A 62 -8.80 -3.25 -15.83
C VAL A 62 -7.57 -3.56 -16.68
N GLY A 63 -6.40 -3.67 -16.03
CA GLY A 63 -5.14 -3.96 -16.72
C GLY A 63 -4.56 -2.80 -17.53
N SER A 64 -5.12 -1.58 -17.41
CA SER A 64 -4.55 -0.40 -18.08
C SER A 64 -3.13 -0.11 -17.60
N THR A 65 -2.24 0.17 -18.54
CA THR A 65 -0.83 0.53 -18.30
C THR A 65 -0.52 1.98 -18.68
N VAL A 66 -1.56 2.81 -18.87
CA VAL A 66 -1.36 4.26 -19.14
C VAL A 66 -0.61 4.92 -18.00
N CYS A 67 0.24 5.88 -18.31
CA CYS A 67 1.02 6.59 -17.30
C CYS A 67 0.16 7.51 -16.43
N ALA A 68 -0.87 8.11 -17.02
CA ALA A 68 -1.84 8.96 -16.32
C ALA A 68 -3.18 8.98 -17.05
N SER A 69 -4.26 9.22 -16.30
CA SER A 69 -5.61 9.42 -16.84
C SER A 69 -6.44 10.21 -15.82
N GLY A 70 -6.73 11.49 -16.11
CA GLY A 70 -7.34 12.36 -15.11
C GLY A 70 -6.48 12.42 -13.83
N LEU A 71 -7.05 12.06 -12.71
CA LEU A 71 -6.38 12.04 -11.40
C LEU A 71 -5.68 10.71 -11.08
N TYR A 72 -5.72 9.73 -11.98
CA TYR A 72 -4.95 8.49 -11.85
C TYR A 72 -3.52 8.70 -12.34
N VAL A 73 -2.54 8.18 -11.58
CA VAL A 73 -1.14 8.12 -11.99
C VAL A 73 -0.56 6.73 -11.71
N ARG A 74 0.10 6.14 -12.72
CA ARG A 74 0.68 4.80 -12.67
C ARG A 74 1.81 4.70 -11.64
N LYS A 75 2.54 5.78 -11.38
CA LYS A 75 3.63 5.83 -10.41
C LYS A 75 3.22 5.42 -8.99
N HIS A 76 1.93 5.53 -8.64
CA HIS A 76 1.36 5.09 -7.36
C HIS A 76 0.85 3.64 -7.40
N ALA A 77 0.89 2.96 -8.54
CA ALA A 77 0.36 1.62 -8.75
C ALA A 77 1.47 0.63 -9.16
N PRO A 78 2.39 0.23 -8.26
CA PRO A 78 3.61 -0.53 -8.60
C PRO A 78 3.33 -1.91 -9.21
N TRP A 79 2.18 -2.50 -8.96
CA TRP A 79 1.77 -3.76 -9.59
C TRP A 79 1.59 -3.64 -11.11
N THR A 80 1.33 -2.43 -11.64
CA THR A 80 1.20 -2.20 -13.09
C THR A 80 2.55 -2.23 -13.81
N ASP A 81 3.65 -2.18 -13.07
CA ASP A 81 5.01 -2.28 -13.57
C ASP A 81 5.55 -3.73 -13.57
N SER A 82 4.73 -4.71 -13.15
CA SER A 82 5.05 -6.13 -13.22
C SER A 82 4.63 -6.73 -14.56
N PRO A 83 5.45 -7.56 -15.23
CA PRO A 83 5.06 -8.23 -16.45
C PRO A 83 4.03 -9.35 -16.23
N ARG A 84 3.79 -9.72 -14.98
CA ARG A 84 2.85 -10.78 -14.58
C ARG A 84 1.48 -10.25 -14.21
N THR A 85 1.20 -9.00 -14.52
CA THR A 85 0.06 -8.26 -14.04
C THR A 85 -1.25 -9.02 -14.18
N ILE A 86 -1.71 -9.60 -13.08
CA ILE A 86 -3.13 -9.89 -12.85
C ILE A 86 -3.65 -8.72 -12.01
N ALA A 87 -3.35 -7.51 -12.43
CA ALA A 87 -3.92 -6.33 -11.80
C ALA A 87 -5.38 -6.26 -12.21
N VAL A 88 -6.25 -6.59 -11.31
CA VAL A 88 -7.65 -6.26 -11.45
C VAL A 88 -7.81 -4.85 -10.93
N THR A 89 -8.07 -3.98 -11.85
CA THR A 89 -8.50 -2.64 -11.52
C THR A 89 -9.95 -2.62 -11.26
N ILE A 90 -10.34 -1.95 -10.25
CA ILE A 90 -11.71 -1.50 -10.12
C ILE A 90 -11.66 0.00 -9.83
N SER A 91 -12.24 0.76 -10.72
CA SER A 91 -12.81 2.04 -10.36
C SER A 91 -14.18 1.81 -9.72
N PRO A 92 -14.67 2.71 -8.97
CA PRO A 92 -14.11 3.45 -7.86
C PRO A 92 -14.50 2.78 -6.55
N SER A 93 -13.57 2.72 -5.62
CA SER A 93 -13.86 2.43 -4.22
C SER A 93 -14.13 0.95 -3.83
N PRO A 94 -13.44 0.47 -2.78
CA PRO A 94 -13.84 -0.75 -2.06
C PRO A 94 -15.29 -0.73 -1.55
N ALA A 95 -15.92 0.43 -1.46
CA ALA A 95 -17.33 0.57 -1.07
C ALA A 95 -18.31 -0.07 -2.08
N SER A 96 -17.90 -0.30 -3.33
CA SER A 96 -18.70 -1.06 -4.30
C SER A 96 -18.61 -2.58 -4.10
N LEU A 97 -17.75 -3.05 -3.20
CA LEU A 97 -17.65 -4.45 -2.85
C LEU A 97 -18.87 -4.85 -1.99
N THR A 98 -19.73 -5.66 -2.55
CA THR A 98 -20.95 -6.15 -1.89
C THR A 98 -20.67 -7.06 -0.70
N SER A 99 -19.40 -7.46 -0.47
CA SER A 99 -18.97 -8.30 0.64
C SER A 99 -17.47 -8.22 0.87
N PHE A 100 -17.04 -7.72 2.02
CA PHE A 100 -15.61 -7.70 2.41
C PHE A 100 -15.01 -9.09 2.59
N ALA A 101 -15.83 -10.12 2.85
CA ALA A 101 -15.36 -11.49 2.93
C ALA A 101 -14.89 -12.08 1.58
N LYS A 102 -15.16 -11.39 0.47
CA LYS A 102 -14.71 -11.77 -0.88
C LYS A 102 -13.46 -11.01 -1.33
N LEU A 103 -12.88 -10.15 -0.47
CA LEU A 103 -11.63 -9.49 -0.77
C LEU A 103 -10.51 -10.51 -1.00
N PRO A 104 -9.48 -10.16 -1.81
CA PRO A 104 -8.28 -10.98 -1.94
C PRO A 104 -7.54 -11.05 -0.60
N THR A 105 -6.57 -11.95 -0.52
CA THR A 105 -5.70 -12.08 0.66
C THR A 105 -5.03 -10.76 1.01
N VAL A 106 -4.53 -10.06 0.00
CA VAL A 106 -4.03 -8.69 0.11
C VAL A 106 -4.71 -7.82 -0.95
N ALA A 107 -5.38 -6.78 -0.51
CA ALA A 107 -5.93 -5.70 -1.33
C ALA A 107 -5.08 -4.45 -1.13
N TRP A 108 -4.56 -3.89 -2.21
CA TRP A 108 -3.84 -2.62 -2.17
C TRP A 108 -4.71 -1.54 -2.80
N VAL A 109 -4.98 -0.48 -2.07
CA VAL A 109 -5.95 0.55 -2.47
C VAL A 109 -5.25 1.89 -2.54
N ILE A 110 -5.27 2.52 -3.71
CA ILE A 110 -4.67 3.83 -3.98
C ILE A 110 -5.77 4.81 -4.35
N PRO A 111 -5.96 5.88 -3.57
CA PRO A 111 -6.84 7.00 -3.92
C PRO A 111 -6.35 7.76 -5.15
N SER A 112 -7.18 8.68 -5.63
CA SER A 112 -6.80 9.66 -6.66
C SER A 112 -5.82 10.71 -6.10
N LEU A 113 -5.16 11.48 -6.99
CA LEU A 113 -4.21 12.55 -6.60
C LEU A 113 -4.84 13.61 -5.68
N ASP A 114 -6.15 13.84 -5.78
CA ASP A 114 -6.84 14.77 -4.88
C ASP A 114 -7.10 14.15 -3.51
N ASP A 115 -7.29 12.83 -3.46
CA ASP A 115 -7.71 12.11 -2.26
C ASP A 115 -6.53 11.49 -1.47
N ASP A 116 -5.33 11.47 -2.06
CA ASP A 116 -4.09 11.00 -1.44
C ASP A 116 -3.19 12.12 -0.86
N MET A 117 -3.59 13.37 -1.00
CA MET A 117 -2.86 14.59 -0.62
C MET A 117 -1.76 15.03 -1.59
N HIS A 118 -1.62 14.41 -2.76
CA HIS A 118 -0.63 14.85 -3.75
C HIS A 118 -1.00 16.24 -4.31
N ASP A 119 -2.23 16.38 -4.79
CA ASP A 119 -2.78 17.64 -5.34
C ASP A 119 -3.90 18.21 -4.46
N GLY A 120 -4.59 17.37 -3.70
CA GLY A 120 -5.73 17.75 -2.89
C GLY A 120 -5.38 18.24 -1.47
N THR A 121 -6.40 18.64 -0.75
CA THR A 121 -6.28 19.13 0.62
C THR A 121 -6.24 18.00 1.65
N ILE A 122 -5.70 18.29 2.85
CA ILE A 122 -5.78 17.37 4.01
C ILE A 122 -7.23 16.96 4.29
N GLN A 123 -8.19 17.88 4.15
CA GLN A 123 -9.61 17.61 4.38
C GLN A 123 -10.19 16.61 3.38
N GLN A 124 -9.78 16.68 2.10
CA GLN A 124 -10.19 15.70 1.09
C GLN A 124 -9.64 14.34 1.44
N ALA A 125 -8.34 14.25 1.72
CA ALA A 125 -7.68 13.01 2.10
C ALA A 125 -8.17 12.41 3.43
N ASP A 126 -8.67 13.21 4.37
CA ASP A 126 -9.32 12.73 5.61
C ASP A 126 -10.75 12.24 5.34
N SER A 127 -11.47 12.91 4.46
CA SER A 127 -12.85 12.55 4.10
C SER A 127 -12.93 11.27 3.27
N TRP A 128 -11.94 11.02 2.42
CA TRP A 128 -11.92 9.87 1.54
C TRP A 128 -11.91 8.53 2.32
N PRO A 129 -10.97 8.25 3.25
CA PRO A 129 -10.98 7.03 4.04
C PRO A 129 -12.20 6.92 4.96
N GLN A 130 -12.74 8.05 5.44
CA GLN A 130 -13.99 8.03 6.19
C GLN A 130 -15.15 7.50 5.34
N THR A 131 -15.23 7.90 4.10
CA THR A 131 -16.28 7.48 3.16
C THR A 131 -16.05 6.07 2.64
N HIS A 132 -14.81 5.69 2.32
CA HIS A 132 -14.49 4.50 1.55
C HIS A 132 -13.93 3.35 2.39
N LEU A 133 -13.25 3.62 3.51
CA LEU A 133 -12.58 2.59 4.31
C LEU A 133 -13.22 2.35 5.68
N MET A 134 -14.04 3.27 6.21
CA MET A 134 -14.58 3.13 7.57
C MET A 134 -15.49 1.90 7.73
N ALA A 135 -16.27 1.56 6.71
CA ALA A 135 -17.10 0.35 6.72
C ALA A 135 -16.23 -0.91 6.79
N TYR A 136 -15.14 -0.97 6.02
CA TYR A 136 -14.17 -2.06 6.09
C TYR A 136 -13.45 -2.09 7.44
N ALA A 137 -12.99 -0.96 7.94
CA ALA A 137 -12.30 -0.86 9.24
C ALA A 137 -13.19 -1.39 10.38
N THR A 138 -14.50 -1.08 10.33
CA THR A 138 -15.49 -1.58 11.29
C THR A 138 -15.70 -3.09 11.15
N TRP A 139 -15.82 -3.58 9.94
CA TRP A 139 -15.96 -5.02 9.67
C TRP A 139 -14.68 -5.76 10.08
N ALA A 140 -13.52 -5.27 9.73
CA ALA A 140 -12.21 -5.88 10.03
C ALA A 140 -12.01 -6.13 11.52
N LYS A 141 -12.47 -5.23 12.40
CA LYS A 141 -12.37 -5.40 13.86
C LYS A 141 -13.08 -6.64 14.42
N ASN A 142 -14.05 -7.19 13.67
CA ASN A 142 -14.83 -8.36 14.06
C ASN A 142 -14.53 -9.60 13.18
N ASN A 143 -13.58 -9.45 12.25
CA ASN A 143 -13.19 -10.51 11.34
C ASN A 143 -11.66 -10.56 11.30
N ASN A 144 -11.06 -11.71 11.12
CA ASN A 144 -9.61 -11.88 11.08
C ASN A 144 -8.98 -11.10 9.89
N SER A 145 -9.06 -9.78 9.95
CA SER A 145 -8.64 -8.87 8.89
C SER A 145 -7.92 -7.64 9.45
N LEU A 146 -7.00 -7.10 8.67
CA LEU A 146 -6.18 -5.95 9.01
C LEU A 146 -6.32 -4.87 7.95
N LEU A 147 -6.58 -3.63 8.36
CA LEU A 147 -6.40 -2.43 7.55
C LEU A 147 -5.08 -1.78 7.94
N ILE A 148 -4.23 -1.52 6.95
CA ILE A 148 -3.04 -0.68 7.08
C ILE A 148 -3.29 0.57 6.25
N VAL A 149 -3.21 1.75 6.86
CA VAL A 149 -3.22 3.04 6.18
C VAL A 149 -1.84 3.63 6.33
N GLN A 150 -1.20 3.96 5.22
CA GLN A 150 0.16 4.48 5.21
C GLN A 150 0.34 5.45 4.06
N TRP A 151 1.01 6.59 4.31
CA TRP A 151 1.49 7.48 3.26
C TRP A 151 2.83 6.99 2.70
N ASP A 152 3.09 7.29 1.45
CA ASP A 152 4.32 6.90 0.75
C ASP A 152 5.51 7.80 1.14
N GLU A 153 5.27 9.11 1.28
CA GLU A 153 6.26 10.11 1.68
C GLU A 153 5.60 11.29 2.40
N ASP A 154 6.40 12.20 2.96
CA ASP A 154 5.92 13.48 3.46
C ASP A 154 6.07 14.59 2.40
N GLN A 155 5.74 15.82 2.73
CA GLN A 155 5.77 16.97 1.81
C GLN A 155 7.19 17.51 1.57
N GLY A 156 8.17 16.62 1.38
CA GLY A 156 9.56 16.99 0.99
C GLY A 156 10.46 17.41 2.14
N THR A 157 10.17 17.01 3.38
CA THR A 157 11.08 17.29 4.49
C THR A 157 12.24 16.29 4.55
N THR A 158 13.36 16.69 5.15
CA THR A 158 14.50 15.79 5.34
C THR A 158 14.16 14.60 6.26
N ALA A 159 13.20 14.78 7.17
CA ALA A 159 12.79 13.74 8.10
C ALA A 159 11.96 12.66 7.43
N ASN A 160 11.22 13.01 6.39
CA ASN A 160 10.31 12.14 5.64
C ASN A 160 9.37 11.32 6.54
N TYR A 161 8.71 12.03 7.48
CA TYR A 161 7.87 11.44 8.51
C TYR A 161 6.45 11.25 7.99
N ILE A 162 5.95 10.02 8.06
CA ILE A 162 4.66 9.63 7.47
C ILE A 162 3.68 9.07 8.51
N ALA A 163 2.39 9.25 8.25
CA ALA A 163 1.36 8.60 9.04
C ALA A 163 1.27 7.11 8.71
N THR A 164 1.20 6.27 9.75
CA THR A 164 0.95 4.82 9.62
C THR A 164 0.00 4.35 10.72
N ILE A 165 -1.12 3.74 10.31
CA ILE A 165 -2.21 3.35 11.18
C ILE A 165 -2.60 1.89 10.88
N PHE A 166 -2.72 1.07 11.93
CA PHE A 166 -3.22 -0.30 11.84
C PHE A 166 -4.56 -0.42 12.54
N VAL A 167 -5.51 -1.12 11.91
CA VAL A 167 -6.84 -1.40 12.45
C VAL A 167 -7.22 -2.85 12.19
N GLY A 168 -7.49 -3.60 13.26
CA GLY A 168 -7.88 -5.01 13.19
C GLY A 168 -8.07 -5.62 14.58
N PRO A 169 -8.63 -6.83 14.71
CA PRO A 169 -8.88 -7.45 16.02
C PRO A 169 -7.58 -7.83 16.72
N MET A 170 -6.49 -8.12 15.97
CA MET A 170 -5.17 -8.44 16.48
C MET A 170 -4.38 -7.20 16.93
N VAL A 171 -4.87 -6.00 16.59
CA VAL A 171 -4.18 -4.73 16.88
C VAL A 171 -4.50 -4.28 18.30
N LYS A 172 -3.48 -4.01 19.10
CA LYS A 172 -3.59 -3.37 20.42
C LYS A 172 -3.81 -1.85 20.19
N PRO A 173 -4.92 -1.26 20.63
CA PRO A 173 -5.13 0.19 20.48
C PRO A 173 -4.05 1.00 21.21
N GLY A 174 -3.46 1.99 20.54
CA GLY A 174 -2.45 2.85 21.15
C GLY A 174 -1.58 3.63 20.16
N LYS A 175 -0.57 4.28 20.74
CA LYS A 175 0.54 4.91 20.00
C LYS A 175 1.77 4.02 20.17
N TYR A 176 2.48 3.75 19.09
CA TYR A 176 3.63 2.85 19.06
C TYR A 176 4.89 3.62 18.73
N SER A 177 5.97 3.35 19.48
CA SER A 177 7.25 4.05 19.38
C SER A 177 8.33 3.27 18.63
N GLU A 178 8.02 2.10 18.13
CA GLU A 178 8.89 1.35 17.23
C GLU A 178 9.19 2.21 16.00
N THR A 179 10.46 2.32 15.63
CA THR A 179 10.87 3.05 14.42
C THR A 179 10.70 2.14 13.23
N ILE A 180 9.85 2.53 12.29
CA ILE A 180 9.48 1.75 11.12
C ILE A 180 9.59 2.55 9.83
N ASN A 181 9.69 1.84 8.73
CA ASN A 181 9.57 2.37 7.37
C ASN A 181 8.84 1.37 6.45
N HIS A 182 8.78 1.63 5.16
CA HIS A 182 8.12 0.76 4.18
C HIS A 182 8.64 -0.68 4.19
N HIS A 183 9.95 -0.89 4.40
CA HIS A 183 10.52 -2.24 4.45
C HIS A 183 10.07 -3.03 5.69
N ASN A 184 9.80 -2.37 6.82
CA ASN A 184 9.26 -3.01 8.01
C ASN A 184 7.79 -3.45 7.79
N ILE A 185 7.01 -2.63 7.06
CA ILE A 185 5.63 -2.99 6.67
C ILE A 185 5.64 -4.19 5.74
N LEU A 186 6.46 -4.15 4.67
CA LEU A 186 6.60 -5.27 3.73
C LEU A 186 7.02 -6.54 4.47
N ARG A 187 8.07 -6.48 5.30
CA ARG A 187 8.53 -7.60 6.11
C ARG A 187 7.43 -8.18 6.99
N THR A 188 6.62 -7.32 7.60
CA THR A 188 5.51 -7.75 8.45
C THR A 188 4.44 -8.51 7.65
N ILE A 189 4.11 -8.06 6.45
CA ILE A 189 3.18 -8.74 5.55
C ILE A 189 3.76 -10.08 5.07
N GLU A 190 5.03 -10.11 4.71
CA GLU A 190 5.74 -11.34 4.31
C GLU A 190 5.69 -12.38 5.43
N ASP A 191 6.01 -12.00 6.66
CA ASP A 191 5.97 -12.89 7.82
C ASP A 191 4.54 -13.39 8.14
N MET A 192 3.52 -12.53 8.03
CA MET A 192 2.12 -12.91 8.20
C MET A 192 1.67 -14.05 7.28
N TYR A 193 2.22 -14.10 6.08
CA TYR A 193 1.81 -15.06 5.05
C TYR A 193 2.86 -16.13 4.77
N GLY A 194 3.99 -16.12 5.47
CA GLY A 194 5.08 -17.08 5.29
C GLY A 194 5.74 -16.97 3.91
N LEU A 195 5.89 -15.75 3.41
CA LEU A 195 6.49 -15.44 2.11
C LEU A 195 8.01 -15.30 2.21
N ALA A 196 8.68 -15.38 1.07
CA ALA A 196 10.09 -15.00 1.00
C ALA A 196 10.25 -13.49 1.26
N HIS A 197 11.36 -13.10 1.88
CA HIS A 197 11.65 -11.70 2.17
C HIS A 197 12.34 -11.04 0.96
N LEU A 198 11.73 -9.98 0.47
CA LEU A 198 12.12 -9.29 -0.76
C LEU A 198 13.12 -8.16 -0.50
N GLY A 199 14.22 -8.14 -1.25
CA GLY A 199 15.17 -7.02 -1.22
C GLY A 199 15.56 -6.59 0.19
N SER A 200 15.38 -5.32 0.51
CA SER A 200 15.73 -4.74 1.82
C SER A 200 14.81 -5.16 2.95
N SER A 201 13.62 -5.74 2.67
CA SER A 201 12.76 -6.30 3.72
C SER A 201 13.42 -7.48 4.44
N ALA A 202 14.32 -8.22 3.75
CA ALA A 202 15.09 -9.32 4.34
C ALA A 202 15.98 -8.87 5.52
N GLY A 203 16.48 -7.63 5.47
CA GLY A 203 17.26 -7.03 6.57
C GLY A 203 16.41 -6.23 7.55
N ALA A 204 15.16 -5.96 7.25
CA ALA A 204 14.26 -5.23 8.13
C ALA A 204 13.68 -6.14 9.23
N LYS A 205 13.27 -5.53 10.34
CA LYS A 205 12.54 -6.24 11.41
C LYS A 205 11.04 -6.16 11.12
N ALA A 206 10.34 -7.28 11.36
CA ALA A 206 8.87 -7.23 11.43
C ALA A 206 8.41 -6.33 12.58
N ILE A 207 7.28 -5.70 12.42
CA ILE A 207 6.66 -4.88 13.47
C ILE A 207 6.14 -5.78 14.58
N THR A 208 6.43 -5.46 15.83
CA THR A 208 6.15 -6.34 16.98
C THR A 208 5.30 -5.71 18.08
N ASP A 209 5.40 -4.40 18.30
CA ASP A 209 4.79 -3.75 19.47
C ASP A 209 3.29 -3.50 19.33
N VAL A 210 2.74 -3.66 18.14
CA VAL A 210 1.34 -3.36 17.79
C VAL A 210 0.37 -4.53 18.07
N TRP A 211 0.85 -5.74 18.22
CA TRP A 211 0.02 -6.94 18.33
C TRP A 211 -0.44 -7.23 19.78
N LYS A 212 -1.65 -7.81 19.90
CA LYS A 212 -2.20 -8.32 21.16
C LYS A 212 -1.54 -9.60 21.58
#